data_f6392e30e7e7a290e0833877738de385
#
_entry.id   f6392e30e7e7a290e0833877738de385
#
_cell.length_a   1.000
_cell.length_b   1.000
_cell.length_c   1.000
_cell.angle_alpha   90.00
_cell.angle_beta   90.00
_cell.angle_gamma   90.00
#
_symmetry.space_group_name_H-M   'P 1'
#
loop_
_entity.id
_entity.type
_entity.pdbx_description
1 polymer ?
#
loop_
_entity_poly.entity_id
_entity_poly.type
_entity_poly.pdbx_seq_one_letter_code
_entity_poly.pdbx_strand_id
1 'polypeptide(L)'
;MSMSMNEIERALRELRLSGIRATLDTRVLQAQANQEPFLDTFALILQDELDRRRSRLMERRYQQSGLDERMTLADFDWRFNPKLPQAACFELHTLKFVAEGQNALIIGRPGTGKSHIAKAVAYQATLQGHNVRYLEADGAFAAYGLGSDIEQRQQLRTLVDADLLVLDDLFLARRISDKAGELLQTLVHQRYKLKRSIVVTSNRVVQDWGKYLGDNTMATTILDRLMHRAHILEFEGKSYRLKEAASRLTRLTSTDVKQD
;
A
#
# COMPACT_ATOMS: atom_id res chain seq x y z
N MET A 1 1.79 -27.35 -43.27
CA MET A 1 0.86 -28.08 -42.35
C MET A 1 0.18 -27.03 -41.47
N SER A 2 -1.16 -26.97 -41.52
CA SER A 2 -1.90 -26.08 -40.60
C SER A 2 -2.12 -26.83 -39.27
N MET A 3 -1.79 -26.17 -38.16
CA MET A 3 -2.08 -26.72 -36.84
C MET A 3 -3.59 -26.76 -36.61
N SER A 4 -4.08 -27.85 -36.04
CA SER A 4 -5.46 -27.92 -35.56
C SER A 4 -5.67 -27.04 -34.33
N MET A 5 -6.90 -26.66 -33.98
CA MET A 5 -7.21 -25.87 -32.79
C MET A 5 -6.67 -26.53 -31.50
N ASN A 6 -6.76 -27.84 -31.39
CA ASN A 6 -6.25 -28.61 -30.26
C ASN A 6 -4.70 -28.49 -30.13
N GLU A 7 -3.99 -28.48 -31.28
CA GLU A 7 -2.51 -28.29 -31.28
C GLU A 7 -2.15 -26.87 -30.91
N ILE A 8 -2.89 -25.87 -31.36
CA ILE A 8 -2.72 -24.48 -30.96
C ILE A 8 -2.93 -24.33 -29.44
N GLU A 9 -4.02 -24.90 -28.90
CA GLU A 9 -4.27 -24.87 -27.44
C GLU A 9 -3.13 -25.53 -26.65
N ARG A 10 -2.61 -26.65 -27.13
CA ARG A 10 -1.48 -27.34 -26.49
C ARG A 10 -0.22 -26.46 -26.51
N ALA A 11 0.10 -25.87 -27.65
CA ALA A 11 1.23 -24.95 -27.78
C ALA A 11 1.12 -23.73 -26.86
N LEU A 12 -0.09 -23.14 -26.74
CA LEU A 12 -0.34 -22.03 -25.83
C LEU A 12 -0.15 -22.41 -24.36
N ARG A 13 -0.48 -23.63 -23.96
CA ARG A 13 -0.21 -24.17 -22.61
C ARG A 13 1.29 -24.32 -22.36
N GLU A 14 2.03 -24.92 -23.30
CA GLU A 14 3.48 -25.10 -23.17
C GLU A 14 4.21 -23.77 -23.10
N LEU A 15 3.81 -22.79 -23.91
CA LEU A 15 4.35 -21.43 -23.91
C LEU A 15 3.83 -20.56 -22.75
N ARG A 16 2.92 -21.09 -21.91
CA ARG A 16 2.29 -20.36 -20.80
C ARG A 16 1.59 -19.07 -21.22
N LEU A 17 0.99 -19.05 -22.40
CA LEU A 17 0.24 -17.92 -22.97
C LEU A 17 -1.25 -18.02 -22.57
N SER A 18 -1.53 -17.86 -21.30
CA SER A 18 -2.86 -18.09 -20.74
C SER A 18 -3.85 -16.97 -21.02
N GLY A 19 -3.40 -15.76 -21.33
CA GLY A 19 -4.23 -14.64 -21.79
C GLY A 19 -4.79 -14.94 -23.18
N ILE A 20 -3.90 -15.26 -24.12
CA ILE A 20 -4.26 -15.66 -25.47
C ILE A 20 -5.23 -16.84 -25.43
N ARG A 21 -4.90 -17.89 -24.68
CA ARG A 21 -5.76 -19.08 -24.59
C ARG A 21 -7.18 -18.77 -24.10
N ALA A 22 -7.37 -17.77 -23.26
CA ALA A 22 -8.68 -17.43 -22.72
C ALA A 22 -9.56 -16.66 -23.71
N THR A 23 -8.97 -15.98 -24.69
CA THR A 23 -9.67 -15.05 -25.58
C THR A 23 -9.59 -15.43 -27.05
N LEU A 24 -8.75 -16.40 -27.43
CA LEU A 24 -8.43 -16.75 -28.83
C LEU A 24 -9.69 -17.00 -29.66
N ASP A 25 -10.58 -17.88 -29.19
CA ASP A 25 -11.81 -18.22 -29.93
C ASP A 25 -12.68 -16.98 -30.18
N THR A 26 -12.82 -16.14 -29.15
CA THR A 26 -13.60 -14.89 -29.24
C THR A 26 -12.96 -13.94 -30.24
N ARG A 27 -11.64 -13.78 -30.22
CA ARG A 27 -10.91 -12.91 -31.14
C ARG A 27 -10.97 -13.38 -32.59
N VAL A 28 -10.86 -14.69 -32.81
CA VAL A 28 -11.01 -15.30 -34.14
C VAL A 28 -12.42 -15.06 -34.70
N LEU A 29 -13.45 -15.28 -33.90
CA LEU A 29 -14.84 -15.02 -34.33
C LEU A 29 -15.10 -13.53 -34.60
N GLN A 30 -14.57 -12.63 -33.78
CA GLN A 30 -14.67 -11.17 -34.01
C GLN A 30 -13.98 -10.76 -35.31
N ALA A 31 -12.76 -11.26 -35.55
CA ALA A 31 -12.00 -10.96 -36.76
C ALA A 31 -12.73 -11.43 -38.02
N GLN A 32 -13.34 -12.62 -37.98
CA GLN A 32 -14.12 -13.14 -39.10
C GLN A 32 -15.39 -12.31 -39.35
N ALA A 33 -16.11 -11.93 -38.28
CA ALA A 33 -17.34 -11.15 -38.39
C ALA A 33 -17.08 -9.73 -38.93
N ASN A 34 -15.97 -9.10 -38.52
CA ASN A 34 -15.62 -7.72 -38.87
C ASN A 34 -14.69 -7.62 -40.07
N GLN A 35 -14.25 -8.73 -40.65
CA GLN A 35 -13.24 -8.79 -41.73
C GLN A 35 -11.95 -8.04 -41.35
N GLU A 36 -11.51 -8.19 -40.06
CA GLU A 36 -10.33 -7.52 -39.56
C GLU A 36 -9.04 -8.02 -40.22
N PRO A 37 -8.06 -7.14 -40.52
CA PRO A 37 -6.74 -7.55 -40.98
C PRO A 37 -6.04 -8.47 -39.98
N PHE A 38 -5.30 -9.45 -40.49
CA PHE A 38 -4.59 -10.42 -39.63
C PHE A 38 -3.69 -9.77 -38.57
N LEU A 39 -2.93 -8.73 -38.96
CA LEU A 39 -2.02 -8.05 -38.01
C LEU A 39 -2.77 -7.36 -36.86
N ASP A 40 -3.91 -6.76 -37.14
CA ASP A 40 -4.73 -6.09 -36.13
C ASP A 40 -5.29 -7.10 -35.13
N THR A 41 -5.83 -8.20 -35.64
CA THR A 41 -6.31 -9.32 -34.80
C THR A 41 -5.17 -9.91 -33.95
N PHE A 42 -4.00 -10.12 -34.54
CA PHE A 42 -2.83 -10.62 -33.83
C PHE A 42 -2.33 -9.66 -32.76
N ALA A 43 -2.34 -8.35 -33.02
CA ALA A 43 -2.02 -7.33 -32.03
C ALA A 43 -2.97 -7.36 -30.83
N LEU A 44 -4.28 -7.50 -31.06
CA LEU A 44 -5.28 -7.66 -29.99
C LEU A 44 -5.04 -8.90 -29.15
N ILE A 45 -4.73 -10.03 -29.80
CA ILE A 45 -4.41 -11.29 -29.11
C ILE A 45 -3.16 -11.15 -28.22
N LEU A 46 -2.12 -10.49 -28.70
CA LEU A 46 -0.92 -10.22 -27.91
C LEU A 46 -1.22 -9.26 -26.74
N GLN A 47 -2.07 -8.24 -26.97
CA GLN A 47 -2.47 -7.31 -25.93
C GLN A 47 -3.21 -8.04 -24.80
N ASP A 48 -4.11 -8.98 -25.10
CA ASP A 48 -4.81 -9.80 -24.11
C ASP A 48 -3.84 -10.56 -23.19
N GLU A 49 -2.74 -11.09 -23.74
CA GLU A 49 -1.70 -11.76 -22.94
C GLU A 49 -0.94 -10.77 -22.05
N LEU A 50 -0.57 -9.62 -22.60
CA LEU A 50 0.14 -8.58 -21.84
C LEU A 50 -0.71 -8.07 -20.67
N ASP A 51 -1.99 -7.82 -20.90
CA ASP A 51 -2.91 -7.32 -19.90
C ASP A 51 -3.15 -8.36 -18.79
N ARG A 52 -3.27 -9.64 -19.17
CA ARG A 52 -3.38 -10.72 -18.20
C ARG A 52 -2.11 -10.88 -17.36
N ARG A 53 -0.94 -10.75 -17.95
CA ARG A 53 0.34 -10.78 -17.20
C ARG A 53 0.47 -9.60 -16.25
N ARG A 54 0.11 -8.40 -16.71
CA ARG A 54 0.09 -7.19 -15.87
C ARG A 54 -0.87 -7.36 -14.68
N SER A 55 -2.09 -7.79 -14.94
CA SER A 55 -3.10 -8.02 -13.89
C SER A 55 -2.63 -9.03 -12.84
N ARG A 56 -2.05 -10.16 -13.26
CA ARG A 56 -1.49 -11.15 -12.34
C ARG A 56 -0.30 -10.63 -11.53
N LEU A 57 0.55 -9.82 -12.15
CA LEU A 57 1.67 -9.21 -11.45
C LEU A 57 1.18 -8.23 -10.37
N MET A 58 0.20 -7.37 -10.71
CA MET A 58 -0.41 -6.43 -9.77
C MET A 58 -1.08 -7.18 -8.60
N GLU A 59 -1.87 -8.22 -8.89
CA GLU A 59 -2.51 -9.03 -7.85
C GLU A 59 -1.48 -9.68 -6.93
N ARG A 60 -0.42 -10.28 -7.47
CA ARG A 60 0.66 -10.86 -6.67
C ARG A 60 1.35 -9.82 -5.79
N ARG A 61 1.60 -8.61 -6.30
CA ARG A 61 2.20 -7.51 -5.54
C ARG A 61 1.29 -7.02 -4.42
N TYR A 62 0.00 -6.92 -4.70
CA TYR A 62 -0.98 -6.59 -3.67
C TYR A 62 -0.98 -7.65 -2.55
N GLN A 63 -1.06 -8.93 -2.89
CA GLN A 63 -1.00 -10.02 -1.89
C GLN A 63 0.31 -10.01 -1.08
N GLN A 64 1.41 -9.65 -1.69
CA GLN A 64 2.71 -9.57 -1.01
C GLN A 64 2.92 -8.28 -0.23
N SER A 65 2.11 -7.26 -0.45
CA SER A 65 2.29 -5.95 0.19
C SER A 65 1.95 -5.94 1.68
N GLY A 66 1.10 -6.85 2.14
CA GLY A 66 0.57 -6.85 3.51
C GLY A 66 -0.63 -5.94 3.69
N LEU A 67 -1.15 -5.33 2.62
CA LEU A 67 -2.41 -4.56 2.68
C LEU A 67 -3.59 -5.50 2.91
N ASP A 68 -4.41 -5.17 3.90
CA ASP A 68 -5.67 -5.86 4.23
C ASP A 68 -6.85 -5.37 3.38
N GLU A 69 -6.80 -4.09 2.92
CA GLU A 69 -7.89 -3.44 2.19
C GLU A 69 -7.36 -2.66 0.97
N ARG A 70 -8.17 -2.64 -0.10
CA ARG A 70 -7.91 -1.87 -1.33
C ARG A 70 -8.55 -0.49 -1.21
N MET A 71 -7.93 0.39 -0.43
CA MET A 71 -8.42 1.76 -0.25
C MET A 71 -7.97 2.67 -1.40
N THR A 72 -8.83 3.63 -1.76
CA THR A 72 -8.51 4.66 -2.75
C THR A 72 -8.80 6.06 -2.20
N LEU A 73 -8.24 7.10 -2.84
CA LEU A 73 -8.56 8.48 -2.47
C LEU A 73 -10.00 8.87 -2.86
N ALA A 74 -10.63 8.15 -3.79
CA ALA A 74 -12.02 8.36 -4.17
C ALA A 74 -12.99 7.93 -3.07
N ASP A 75 -12.61 6.94 -2.25
CA ASP A 75 -13.41 6.44 -1.13
C ASP A 75 -13.32 7.34 0.11
N PHE A 76 -12.45 8.36 0.10
CA PHE A 76 -12.22 9.24 1.24
C PHE A 76 -13.24 10.38 1.31
N ASP A 77 -13.94 10.53 2.44
CA ASP A 77 -14.90 11.63 2.68
C ASP A 77 -14.18 12.93 3.05
N TRP A 78 -13.72 13.67 2.04
CA TRP A 78 -13.04 14.96 2.20
C TRP A 78 -13.93 16.05 2.82
N ARG A 79 -15.27 15.91 2.74
CA ARG A 79 -16.20 16.90 3.27
C ARG A 79 -16.31 16.84 4.79
N PHE A 80 -16.00 15.70 5.38
CA PHE A 80 -16.11 15.52 6.83
C PHE A 80 -15.08 16.36 7.62
N ASN A 81 -13.84 16.42 7.12
CA ASN A 81 -12.76 17.24 7.68
C ASN A 81 -12.14 18.12 6.57
N PRO A 82 -12.77 19.26 6.22
CA PRO A 82 -12.36 20.05 5.05
C PRO A 82 -11.02 20.76 5.21
N LYS A 83 -10.43 20.78 6.43
CA LYS A 83 -9.12 21.37 6.71
C LYS A 83 -7.96 20.38 6.46
N LEU A 84 -8.24 19.12 6.13
CA LEU A 84 -7.18 18.16 5.81
C LEU A 84 -6.39 18.60 4.58
N PRO A 85 -5.09 18.30 4.52
CA PRO A 85 -4.21 18.71 3.42
C PRO A 85 -4.47 17.89 2.15
N GLN A 86 -5.64 18.07 1.55
CA GLN A 86 -6.12 17.29 0.39
C GLN A 86 -5.12 17.34 -0.77
N ALA A 87 -4.61 18.53 -1.12
CA ALA A 87 -3.66 18.69 -2.23
C ALA A 87 -2.39 17.87 -2.00
N ALA A 88 -1.84 17.90 -0.79
CA ALA A 88 -0.65 17.12 -0.44
C ALA A 88 -0.93 15.59 -0.47
N CYS A 89 -2.13 15.15 -0.09
CA CYS A 89 -2.52 13.74 -0.22
C CYS A 89 -2.59 13.30 -1.69
N PHE A 90 -3.13 14.13 -2.59
CA PHE A 90 -3.12 13.85 -4.02
C PHE A 90 -1.70 13.88 -4.59
N GLU A 91 -0.85 14.78 -4.13
CA GLU A 91 0.57 14.79 -4.52
C GLU A 91 1.27 13.49 -4.14
N LEU A 92 1.12 13.00 -2.90
CA LEU A 92 1.65 11.68 -2.51
C LEU A 92 1.12 10.54 -3.39
N HIS A 93 -0.16 10.62 -3.78
CA HIS A 93 -0.78 9.60 -4.63
C HIS A 93 -0.19 9.57 -6.05
N THR A 94 0.49 10.63 -6.52
CA THR A 94 1.25 10.59 -7.79
C THR A 94 2.48 9.69 -7.72
N LEU A 95 2.96 9.36 -6.53
CA LEU A 95 4.15 8.55 -6.26
C LEU A 95 5.49 9.17 -6.73
N LYS A 96 5.53 10.46 -7.08
CA LYS A 96 6.78 11.16 -7.42
C LYS A 96 7.80 11.06 -6.28
N PHE A 97 7.33 11.18 -5.04
CA PHE A 97 8.17 11.06 -3.85
C PHE A 97 8.90 9.70 -3.77
N VAL A 98 8.28 8.62 -4.28
CA VAL A 98 8.92 7.28 -4.33
C VAL A 98 10.06 7.28 -5.34
N ALA A 99 9.84 7.84 -6.54
CA ALA A 99 10.86 7.95 -7.57
C ALA A 99 12.05 8.82 -7.13
N GLU A 100 11.79 9.83 -6.29
CA GLU A 100 12.79 10.75 -5.76
C GLU A 100 13.45 10.27 -4.46
N GLY A 101 13.02 9.13 -3.92
CA GLY A 101 13.52 8.58 -2.65
C GLY A 101 13.22 9.45 -1.45
N GLN A 102 12.08 10.16 -1.47
CA GLN A 102 11.60 11.01 -0.38
C GLN A 102 10.69 10.21 0.55
N ASN A 103 10.49 10.71 1.78
CA ASN A 103 9.61 10.11 2.76
C ASN A 103 8.29 10.89 2.88
N ALA A 104 7.32 10.32 3.60
CA ALA A 104 6.12 11.03 4.01
C ALA A 104 5.78 10.70 5.47
N LEU A 105 5.49 11.73 6.26
CA LEU A 105 5.03 11.63 7.64
C LEU A 105 3.60 12.17 7.71
N ILE A 106 2.64 11.31 8.06
CA ILE A 106 1.24 11.65 8.21
C ILE A 106 0.90 11.60 9.70
N ILE A 107 0.81 12.77 10.33
CA ILE A 107 0.72 12.91 11.78
C ILE A 107 -0.60 13.57 12.15
N GLY A 108 -1.21 13.16 13.26
CA GLY A 108 -2.40 13.82 13.75
C GLY A 108 -3.32 12.95 14.56
N ARG A 109 -4.49 13.49 14.93
CA ARG A 109 -5.42 12.85 15.86
C ARG A 109 -5.94 11.49 15.37
N PRO A 110 -6.29 10.57 16.29
CA PRO A 110 -6.93 9.30 15.93
C PRO A 110 -8.24 9.50 15.15
N GLY A 111 -8.49 8.62 14.17
CA GLY A 111 -9.74 8.61 13.40
C GLY A 111 -9.87 9.72 12.35
N THR A 112 -8.80 10.48 12.05
CA THR A 112 -8.81 11.54 11.02
C THR A 112 -8.57 11.03 9.60
N GLY A 113 -8.24 9.75 9.42
CA GLY A 113 -8.07 9.12 8.10
C GLY A 113 -6.62 8.90 7.66
N LYS A 114 -5.63 9.04 8.55
CA LYS A 114 -4.19 8.83 8.23
C LYS A 114 -3.92 7.47 7.59
N SER A 115 -4.38 6.40 8.24
CA SER A 115 -4.22 5.03 7.72
C SER A 115 -4.91 4.82 6.38
N HIS A 116 -6.09 5.45 6.15
CA HIS A 116 -6.76 5.41 4.86
C HIS A 116 -5.87 5.98 3.75
N ILE A 117 -5.31 7.18 3.97
CA ILE A 117 -4.41 7.81 2.98
C ILE A 117 -3.16 6.97 2.77
N ALA A 118 -2.54 6.45 3.83
CA ALA A 118 -1.36 5.60 3.73
C ALA A 118 -1.65 4.30 2.93
N LYS A 119 -2.78 3.63 3.21
CA LYS A 119 -3.24 2.46 2.46
C LYS A 119 -3.55 2.81 1.00
N ALA A 120 -4.20 3.96 0.72
CA ALA A 120 -4.50 4.38 -0.64
C ALA A 120 -3.24 4.66 -1.46
N VAL A 121 -2.23 5.31 -0.88
CA VAL A 121 -0.92 5.52 -1.50
C VAL A 121 -0.20 4.19 -1.74
N ALA A 122 -0.20 3.29 -0.76
CA ALA A 122 0.38 1.97 -0.87
C ALA A 122 -0.29 1.12 -1.96
N TYR A 123 -1.62 1.14 -2.01
CA TYR A 123 -2.37 0.43 -3.05
C TYR A 123 -2.07 0.99 -4.45
N GLN A 124 -2.07 2.31 -4.61
CA GLN A 124 -1.68 2.95 -5.87
C GLN A 124 -0.26 2.55 -6.31
N ALA A 125 0.67 2.45 -5.36
CA ALA A 125 2.03 2.00 -5.66
C ALA A 125 2.08 0.56 -6.15
N THR A 126 1.25 -0.35 -5.61
CA THR A 126 1.14 -1.72 -6.14
C THR A 126 0.59 -1.74 -7.57
N LEU A 127 -0.40 -0.89 -7.88
CA LEU A 127 -0.98 -0.76 -9.22
C LEU A 127 0.01 -0.23 -10.24
N GLN A 128 0.91 0.69 -9.84
CA GLN A 128 2.00 1.19 -10.69
C GLN A 128 3.19 0.24 -10.76
N GLY A 129 3.12 -0.89 -10.06
CA GLY A 129 4.11 -1.95 -10.19
C GLY A 129 5.27 -1.87 -9.19
N HIS A 130 5.19 -1.04 -8.15
CA HIS A 130 6.18 -1.01 -7.08
C HIS A 130 6.07 -2.22 -6.15
N ASN A 131 7.21 -2.63 -5.59
CA ASN A 131 7.24 -3.57 -4.47
C ASN A 131 6.95 -2.83 -3.18
N VAL A 132 5.76 -3.03 -2.63
CA VAL A 132 5.29 -2.34 -1.41
C VAL A 132 5.32 -3.29 -0.22
N ARG A 133 5.64 -2.75 0.96
CA ARG A 133 5.41 -3.40 2.26
C ARG A 133 4.61 -2.45 3.15
N TYR A 134 3.48 -2.93 3.64
CA TYR A 134 2.63 -2.25 4.61
C TYR A 134 2.64 -3.04 5.91
N LEU A 135 2.89 -2.36 7.03
CA LEU A 135 2.92 -2.94 8.36
C LEU A 135 2.19 -2.02 9.33
N GLU A 136 1.37 -2.62 10.21
CA GLU A 136 1.03 -2.00 11.49
C GLU A 136 2.27 -2.05 12.38
N ALA A 137 2.90 -0.91 12.62
CA ALA A 137 4.27 -0.83 13.12
C ALA A 137 4.49 -1.54 14.45
N ASP A 138 3.65 -1.25 15.46
CA ASP A 138 3.86 -1.77 16.81
C ASP A 138 3.70 -3.30 16.87
N GLY A 139 2.70 -3.85 16.17
CA GLY A 139 2.48 -5.30 16.08
C GLY A 139 3.60 -6.02 15.33
N ALA A 140 4.04 -5.45 14.21
CA ALA A 140 5.11 -6.02 13.41
C ALA A 140 6.45 -6.02 14.16
N PHE A 141 6.75 -4.95 14.90
CA PHE A 141 7.98 -4.84 15.68
C PHE A 141 7.98 -5.78 16.89
N ALA A 142 6.83 -5.98 17.54
CA ALA A 142 6.71 -6.96 18.60
C ALA A 142 6.96 -8.39 18.07
N ALA A 143 6.36 -8.74 16.94
CA ALA A 143 6.56 -10.04 16.30
C ALA A 143 8.02 -10.26 15.85
N TYR A 144 8.69 -9.23 15.33
CA TYR A 144 10.09 -9.29 14.95
C TYR A 144 10.98 -9.70 16.12
N GLY A 145 10.76 -9.17 17.31
CA GLY A 145 11.54 -9.47 18.50
C GLY A 145 11.44 -10.93 18.99
N LEU A 146 10.41 -11.66 18.54
CA LEU A 146 10.16 -13.06 18.89
C LEU A 146 10.77 -14.08 17.89
N GLY A 147 11.12 -13.63 16.70
CA GLY A 147 11.68 -14.48 15.65
C GLY A 147 13.14 -14.90 15.93
N SER A 148 13.58 -15.99 15.28
CA SER A 148 14.98 -16.38 15.23
C SER A 148 15.83 -15.35 14.46
N ASP A 149 17.14 -15.37 14.67
CA ASP A 149 18.07 -14.46 13.98
C ASP A 149 17.99 -14.57 12.44
N ILE A 150 17.69 -15.75 11.92
CA ILE A 150 17.55 -15.98 10.47
C ILE A 150 16.28 -15.31 9.97
N GLU A 151 15.15 -15.52 10.65
CA GLU A 151 13.86 -14.90 10.31
C GLU A 151 13.94 -13.37 10.41
N GLN A 152 14.56 -12.84 11.46
CA GLN A 152 14.78 -11.41 11.64
C GLN A 152 15.58 -10.80 10.49
N ARG A 153 16.68 -11.43 10.08
CA ARG A 153 17.48 -10.96 8.93
C ARG A 153 16.72 -11.01 7.61
N GLN A 154 15.95 -12.07 7.39
CA GLN A 154 15.13 -12.22 6.18
C GLN A 154 14.01 -11.18 6.13
N GLN A 155 13.34 -10.96 7.25
CA GLN A 155 12.30 -9.93 7.39
C GLN A 155 12.88 -8.53 7.18
N LEU A 156 13.98 -8.19 7.87
CA LEU A 156 14.67 -6.92 7.71
C LEU A 156 15.02 -6.67 6.23
N ARG A 157 15.62 -7.66 5.56
CA ARG A 157 15.97 -7.55 4.15
C ARG A 157 14.74 -7.28 3.29
N THR A 158 13.63 -7.98 3.54
CA THR A 158 12.36 -7.79 2.82
C THR A 158 11.83 -6.37 2.96
N LEU A 159 11.93 -5.79 4.17
CA LEU A 159 11.49 -4.42 4.47
C LEU A 159 12.43 -3.38 3.88
N VAL A 160 13.74 -3.64 3.88
CA VAL A 160 14.75 -2.75 3.29
C VAL A 160 14.64 -2.75 1.77
N ASP A 161 14.39 -3.90 1.13
CA ASP A 161 14.39 -4.05 -0.33
C ASP A 161 13.10 -3.59 -1.01
N ALA A 162 12.02 -3.33 -0.26
CA ALA A 162 10.79 -2.77 -0.81
C ALA A 162 11.02 -1.37 -1.42
N ASP A 163 10.36 -1.06 -2.54
CA ASP A 163 10.41 0.29 -3.12
C ASP A 163 9.74 1.30 -2.20
N LEU A 164 8.58 0.93 -1.64
CA LEU A 164 7.84 1.72 -0.65
C LEU A 164 7.58 0.87 0.60
N LEU A 165 7.97 1.39 1.76
CA LEU A 165 7.63 0.86 3.07
C LEU A 165 6.61 1.78 3.74
N VAL A 166 5.50 1.21 4.22
CA VAL A 166 4.51 1.93 5.03
C VAL A 166 4.53 1.38 6.44
N LEU A 167 4.79 2.25 7.42
CA LEU A 167 4.72 1.98 8.85
C LEU A 167 3.51 2.71 9.40
N ASP A 168 2.40 1.99 9.54
CA ASP A 168 1.14 2.57 10.01
C ASP A 168 1.03 2.50 11.52
N ASP A 169 0.40 3.53 12.12
CA ASP A 169 0.16 3.67 13.57
C ASP A 169 1.42 3.51 14.44
N LEU A 170 2.55 4.10 14.00
CA LEU A 170 3.80 4.07 14.74
C LEU A 170 3.64 4.76 16.11
N PHE A 171 4.10 4.10 17.19
CA PHE A 171 3.97 4.50 18.59
C PHE A 171 2.51 4.56 19.08
N LEU A 172 1.69 3.60 18.69
CA LEU A 172 0.37 3.41 19.25
C LEU A 172 0.47 2.99 20.72
N ALA A 173 1.39 2.07 21.04
CA ALA A 173 1.74 1.69 22.39
C ALA A 173 2.45 2.81 23.16
N ARG A 174 2.47 2.72 24.49
CA ARG A 174 3.14 3.73 25.34
C ARG A 174 4.66 3.75 25.19
N ARG A 175 5.26 2.60 24.95
CA ARG A 175 6.70 2.42 24.75
C ARG A 175 6.92 1.18 23.89
N ILE A 176 7.80 1.27 22.92
CA ILE A 176 8.26 0.10 22.17
C ILE A 176 9.47 -0.53 22.89
N SER A 177 9.73 -1.81 22.62
CA SER A 177 10.91 -2.50 23.17
C SER A 177 12.21 -1.95 22.56
N ASP A 178 13.31 -2.11 23.29
CA ASP A 178 14.63 -1.65 22.79
C ASP A 178 14.97 -2.32 21.45
N LYS A 179 14.67 -3.62 21.29
CA LYS A 179 14.83 -4.32 20.00
C LYS A 179 14.00 -3.73 18.87
N ALA A 180 12.77 -3.25 19.16
CA ALA A 180 11.93 -2.58 18.18
C ALA A 180 12.50 -1.21 17.79
N GLY A 181 13.08 -0.48 18.74
CA GLY A 181 13.80 0.76 18.50
C GLY A 181 15.02 0.56 17.61
N GLU A 182 15.85 -0.43 17.90
CA GLU A 182 16.99 -0.82 17.09
C GLU A 182 16.61 -1.23 15.66
N LEU A 183 15.53 -2.00 15.53
CA LEU A 183 14.98 -2.36 14.21
C LEU A 183 14.58 -1.11 13.41
N LEU A 184 13.81 -0.21 14.04
CA LEU A 184 13.36 1.02 13.40
C LEU A 184 14.56 1.88 12.97
N GLN A 185 15.55 2.05 13.83
CA GLN A 185 16.78 2.78 13.52
C GLN A 185 17.53 2.16 12.34
N THR A 186 17.69 0.83 12.35
CA THR A 186 18.36 0.09 11.27
C THR A 186 17.60 0.22 9.95
N LEU A 187 16.29 0.05 9.95
CA LEU A 187 15.43 0.22 8.78
C LEU A 187 15.57 1.61 8.18
N VAL A 188 15.38 2.64 8.98
CA VAL A 188 15.47 4.03 8.53
C VAL A 188 16.86 4.33 7.98
N HIS A 189 17.92 3.89 8.67
CA HIS A 189 19.30 4.10 8.23
C HIS A 189 19.60 3.43 6.88
N GLN A 190 19.23 2.15 6.71
CA GLN A 190 19.50 1.42 5.48
C GLN A 190 18.70 1.97 4.31
N ARG A 191 17.39 2.25 4.52
CA ARG A 191 16.54 2.80 3.47
C ARG A 191 16.96 4.22 3.05
N TYR A 192 17.40 5.04 4.01
CA TYR A 192 17.98 6.35 3.72
C TYR A 192 19.19 6.25 2.80
N LYS A 193 20.14 5.33 3.08
CA LYS A 193 21.29 5.07 2.20
C LYS A 193 20.92 4.62 0.80
N LEU A 194 19.88 3.79 0.69
CA LEU A 194 19.39 3.25 -0.58
C LEU A 194 18.41 4.18 -1.30
N LYS A 195 18.12 5.36 -0.74
CA LYS A 195 17.11 6.31 -1.24
C LYS A 195 15.74 5.64 -1.48
N ARG A 196 15.29 4.81 -0.55
CA ARG A 196 14.01 4.11 -0.59
C ARG A 196 13.02 4.74 0.36
N SER A 197 11.84 5.04 -0.14
CA SER A 197 10.83 5.84 0.54
C SER A 197 10.14 5.10 1.69
N ILE A 198 9.90 5.83 2.78
CA ILE A 198 9.10 5.38 3.92
C ILE A 198 7.91 6.34 4.07
N VAL A 199 6.71 5.77 4.21
CA VAL A 199 5.52 6.48 4.70
C VAL A 199 5.30 6.06 6.15
N VAL A 200 5.20 7.02 7.05
CA VAL A 200 4.90 6.78 8.46
C VAL A 200 3.59 7.46 8.81
N THR A 201 2.68 6.75 9.46
CA THR A 201 1.57 7.40 10.16
C THR A 201 1.75 7.32 11.66
N SER A 202 1.37 8.36 12.38
CA SER A 202 1.42 8.37 13.84
C SER A 202 0.36 9.29 14.44
N ASN A 203 -0.15 8.87 15.60
CA ASN A 203 -0.99 9.70 16.46
C ASN A 203 -0.16 10.58 17.40
N ARG A 204 1.16 10.46 17.36
CA ARG A 204 2.11 11.17 18.24
C ARG A 204 2.84 12.25 17.47
N VAL A 205 2.98 13.40 18.09
CA VAL A 205 3.81 14.48 17.54
C VAL A 205 5.29 14.06 17.58
N VAL A 206 6.05 14.47 16.57
CA VAL A 206 7.46 14.05 16.40
C VAL A 206 8.34 14.40 17.59
N GLN A 207 8.03 15.50 18.28
CA GLN A 207 8.75 15.97 19.47
C GLN A 207 8.70 14.97 20.65
N ASP A 208 7.67 14.14 20.69
CA ASP A 208 7.48 13.15 21.74
C ASP A 208 8.10 11.78 21.44
N TRP A 209 8.63 11.56 20.23
CA TRP A 209 9.12 10.23 19.81
C TRP A 209 10.22 9.68 20.72
N GLY A 210 11.06 10.56 21.29
CA GLY A 210 12.08 10.16 22.28
C GLY A 210 11.50 9.49 23.51
N LYS A 211 10.30 9.90 23.95
CA LYS A 211 9.62 9.30 25.12
C LYS A 211 9.15 7.86 24.81
N TYR A 212 8.73 7.59 23.56
CA TYR A 212 8.24 6.27 23.12
C TYR A 212 9.38 5.30 22.83
N LEU A 213 10.51 5.80 22.31
CA LEU A 213 11.74 5.04 22.08
C LEU A 213 12.52 4.80 23.38
N GLY A 214 12.31 5.63 24.42
CA GLY A 214 13.09 5.59 25.63
C GLY A 214 14.53 6.10 25.48
N ASP A 215 14.87 6.65 24.29
CA ASP A 215 16.17 7.18 23.93
C ASP A 215 16.02 8.39 22.99
N ASN A 216 16.37 9.57 23.50
CA ASN A 216 16.31 10.82 22.75
C ASN A 216 17.34 10.88 21.61
N THR A 217 18.51 10.28 21.80
CA THR A 217 19.58 10.26 20.79
C THR A 217 19.17 9.40 19.61
N MET A 218 18.61 8.22 19.88
CA MET A 218 18.02 7.33 18.86
C MET A 218 16.90 8.05 18.11
N ALA A 219 15.96 8.68 18.83
CA ALA A 219 14.87 9.43 18.22
C ALA A 219 15.35 10.53 17.29
N THR A 220 16.32 11.35 17.73
CA THR A 220 16.92 12.40 16.91
C THR A 220 17.55 11.81 15.64
N THR A 221 18.27 10.70 15.77
CA THR A 221 18.93 10.02 14.65
C THR A 221 17.92 9.48 13.62
N ILE A 222 16.79 8.95 14.08
CA ILE A 222 15.70 8.45 13.23
C ILE A 222 15.02 9.62 12.54
N LEU A 223 14.65 10.67 13.30
CA LEU A 223 13.92 11.83 12.78
C LEU A 223 14.74 12.61 11.77
N ASP A 224 16.03 12.82 12.02
CA ASP A 224 16.94 13.50 11.08
C ASP A 224 16.86 12.85 9.67
N ARG A 225 16.90 11.52 9.60
CA ARG A 225 16.85 10.80 8.33
C ARG A 225 15.45 10.72 7.73
N LEU A 226 14.41 10.53 8.55
CA LEU A 226 13.03 10.45 8.07
C LEU A 226 12.55 11.79 7.55
N MET A 227 12.87 12.89 8.25
CA MET A 227 12.42 14.23 7.89
C MET A 227 13.26 14.88 6.78
N HIS A 228 14.46 14.35 6.52
CA HIS A 228 15.29 14.84 5.43
C HIS A 228 14.59 14.56 4.08
N ARG A 229 14.13 15.63 3.42
CA ARG A 229 13.32 15.59 2.19
C ARG A 229 12.00 14.83 2.36
N ALA A 230 11.26 15.10 3.45
CA ALA A 230 9.98 14.47 3.70
C ALA A 230 8.81 15.41 3.42
N HIS A 231 7.71 14.84 2.93
CA HIS A 231 6.39 15.46 2.96
C HIS A 231 5.79 15.26 4.35
N ILE A 232 5.50 16.36 5.04
CA ILE A 232 4.88 16.31 6.38
C ILE A 232 3.43 16.75 6.23
N LEU A 233 2.49 15.85 6.58
CA LEU A 233 1.06 16.08 6.50
C LEU A 233 0.47 16.04 7.90
N GLU A 234 -0.11 17.15 8.32
CA GLU A 234 -0.80 17.25 9.61
C GLU A 234 -2.30 17.01 9.43
N PHE A 235 -2.82 16.04 10.17
CA PHE A 235 -4.21 15.60 10.11
C PHE A 235 -4.96 16.05 11.35
N GLU A 236 -5.58 17.21 11.25
CA GLU A 236 -6.42 17.79 12.28
C GLU A 236 -7.90 17.59 11.94
N GLY A 237 -8.73 17.37 12.96
CA GLY A 237 -10.17 17.27 12.75
C GLY A 237 -10.87 16.31 13.70
N LYS A 238 -12.13 16.01 13.37
CA LYS A 238 -12.99 15.08 14.12
C LYS A 238 -12.71 13.64 13.71
N SER A 239 -12.96 12.71 14.64
CA SER A 239 -12.84 11.28 14.36
C SER A 239 -14.00 10.79 13.50
N TYR A 240 -13.69 10.27 12.30
CA TYR A 240 -14.67 9.64 11.42
C TYR A 240 -15.25 8.35 12.04
N ARG A 241 -14.42 7.57 12.72
CA ARG A 241 -14.86 6.36 13.45
C ARG A 241 -15.91 6.67 14.51
N LEU A 242 -15.77 7.78 15.24
CA LEU A 242 -16.78 8.21 16.22
C LEU A 242 -18.08 8.68 15.54
N LYS A 243 -18.01 9.35 14.37
CA LYS A 243 -19.20 9.69 13.57
C LYS A 243 -19.97 8.44 13.16
N GLU A 244 -19.28 7.43 12.63
CA GLU A 244 -19.92 6.17 12.23
C GLU A 244 -20.55 5.45 13.42
N ALA A 245 -19.85 5.37 14.56
CA ALA A 245 -20.39 4.77 15.79
C ALA A 245 -21.66 5.49 16.26
N ALA A 246 -21.66 6.83 16.30
CA ALA A 246 -22.83 7.62 16.67
C ALA A 246 -24.01 7.39 15.69
N SER A 247 -23.75 7.33 14.39
CA SER A 247 -24.76 7.06 13.38
C SER A 247 -25.38 5.65 13.51
N ARG A 248 -24.59 4.66 13.90
CA ARG A 248 -25.09 3.29 14.18
C ARG A 248 -25.99 3.25 15.41
N LEU A 249 -25.59 3.93 16.51
CA LEU A 249 -26.39 4.01 17.73
C LEU A 249 -27.74 4.70 17.47
N THR A 250 -27.77 5.80 16.72
CA THR A 250 -29.01 6.50 16.37
C THR A 250 -29.96 5.62 15.54
N ARG A 251 -29.43 4.79 14.64
CA ARG A 251 -30.27 3.84 13.86
C ARG A 251 -30.86 2.75 14.72
N LEU A 252 -30.14 2.21 15.69
CA LEU A 252 -30.65 1.18 16.61
C LEU A 252 -31.77 1.72 17.48
N THR A 253 -31.62 2.92 18.05
CA THR A 253 -32.66 3.55 18.87
C THR A 253 -33.90 3.95 18.08
N SER A 254 -33.77 4.24 16.78
CA SER A 254 -34.93 4.55 15.91
C SER A 254 -35.70 3.31 15.41
N THR A 255 -35.12 2.11 15.52
CA THR A 255 -35.77 0.84 15.15
C THR A 255 -36.61 0.29 16.31
N ASP A 256 -36.18 0.51 17.55
CA ASP A 256 -36.91 0.05 18.75
C ASP A 256 -38.19 0.88 19.06
N VAL A 257 -38.28 2.14 18.56
CA VAL A 257 -39.45 3.01 18.76
C VAL A 257 -40.59 2.73 17.75
N LYS A 258 -40.40 1.86 16.76
CA LYS A 258 -41.44 1.49 15.77
C LYS A 258 -42.11 0.15 16.01
N GLN A 259 -41.85 -0.50 17.16
CA GLN A 259 -42.47 -1.79 17.52
C GLN A 259 -43.44 -1.71 18.72
N ASP A 260 -43.79 -0.51 19.20
CA ASP A 260 -44.87 -0.32 20.18
C ASP A 260 -46.12 0.27 19.54
#